data_e1dbc29917e3341190b5f0f7e8f19f5d
#
_entry.id   e1dbc29917e3341190b5f0f7e8f19f5d
#
_cell.length_a   1.000
_cell.length_b   1.000
_cell.length_c   1.000
_cell.angle_alpha   90.00
_cell.angle_beta   90.00
_cell.angle_gamma   90.00
#
_symmetry.space_group_name_H-M   'P 1'
#
loop_
_entity.id
_entity.type
_entity.pdbx_description
1 polymer ?
#
loop_
_entity_poly.entity_id
_entity_poly.type
_entity_poly.pdbx_seq_one_letter_code
_entity_poly.pdbx_strand_id
1 'polypeptide(L)'
;VFSDKESLLKECILKAQADRDKYLQKVFEQSHNVLEVILAVFQKSIEMFHKTNKRFFEDIKKYPKVYNMMKERSESDSEKTMSFFMLGVEQGIFRSDVNFAIVNLLVREQFDVLLNTDVCNEYSFIEVYESIMFTYIRGISTEKGAKVLEDFISEYRRNRIE
;
A
#
# COMPACT_ATOMS: atom_id res chain seq x y z
N VAL A 1 -10.36 14.60 -26.09
CA VAL A 1 -10.79 13.35 -26.72
C VAL A 1 -9.63 12.40 -26.71
N PHE A 2 -9.80 11.18 -26.16
CA PHE A 2 -8.75 10.17 -26.08
C PHE A 2 -8.66 9.42 -27.40
N SER A 3 -7.42 9.21 -27.88
CA SER A 3 -7.18 8.55 -29.16
C SER A 3 -7.46 7.03 -29.11
N ASP A 4 -7.36 6.42 -27.91
CA ASP A 4 -7.56 5.00 -27.68
C ASP A 4 -7.81 4.67 -26.19
N LYS A 5 -8.11 3.40 -25.88
CA LYS A 5 -8.35 2.92 -24.50
C LYS A 5 -7.12 3.05 -23.60
N GLU A 6 -5.92 2.90 -24.13
CA GLU A 6 -4.67 2.98 -23.37
C GLU A 6 -4.43 4.41 -22.88
N SER A 7 -4.68 5.41 -23.72
CA SER A 7 -4.59 6.83 -23.37
C SER A 7 -5.60 7.21 -22.28
N LEU A 8 -6.84 6.74 -22.39
CA LEU A 8 -7.85 6.97 -21.37
C LEU A 8 -7.46 6.32 -20.03
N LEU A 9 -6.99 5.07 -20.07
CA LEU A 9 -6.55 4.35 -18.89
C LEU A 9 -5.37 5.05 -18.21
N LYS A 10 -4.40 5.54 -18.98
CA LYS A 10 -3.27 6.32 -18.50
C LYS A 10 -3.73 7.56 -17.73
N GLU A 11 -4.63 8.34 -18.30
CA GLU A 11 -5.18 9.55 -17.65
C GLU A 11 -5.94 9.22 -16.37
N CYS A 12 -6.74 8.15 -16.36
CA CYS A 12 -7.44 7.69 -15.16
C CYS A 12 -6.46 7.33 -14.04
N ILE A 13 -5.37 6.63 -14.36
CA ILE A 13 -4.35 6.25 -13.39
C ILE A 13 -3.59 7.48 -12.88
N LEU A 14 -3.19 8.40 -13.75
CA LEU A 14 -2.51 9.63 -13.34
C LEU A 14 -3.39 10.45 -12.40
N LYS A 15 -4.69 10.56 -12.68
CA LYS A 15 -5.65 11.23 -11.81
C LYS A 15 -5.76 10.52 -10.45
N ALA A 16 -5.92 9.20 -10.45
CA ALA A 16 -6.00 8.42 -9.22
C ALA A 16 -4.72 8.55 -8.37
N GLN A 17 -3.55 8.62 -9.02
CA GLN A 17 -2.28 8.85 -8.34
C GLN A 17 -2.20 10.26 -7.73
N ALA A 18 -2.64 11.29 -8.45
CA ALA A 18 -2.66 12.66 -7.94
C ALA A 18 -3.62 12.80 -6.74
N ASP A 19 -4.78 12.15 -6.80
CA ASP A 19 -5.74 12.13 -5.69
C ASP A 19 -5.18 11.38 -4.47
N ARG A 20 -4.43 10.29 -4.70
CA ARG A 20 -3.71 9.57 -3.65
C ARG A 20 -2.63 10.43 -3.00
N ASP A 21 -1.84 11.15 -3.78
CA ASP A 21 -0.76 12.00 -3.25
C ASP A 21 -1.33 13.13 -2.38
N LYS A 22 -2.43 13.74 -2.79
CA LYS A 22 -3.17 14.73 -1.96
C LYS A 22 -3.70 14.11 -0.67
N TYR A 23 -4.25 12.91 -0.75
CA TYR A 23 -4.73 12.18 0.42
C TYR A 23 -3.59 11.87 1.39
N LEU A 24 -2.46 11.37 0.88
CA LEU A 24 -1.25 11.09 1.67
C LEU A 24 -0.75 12.34 2.41
N GLN A 25 -0.67 13.47 1.71
CA GLN A 25 -0.24 14.73 2.33
C GLN A 25 -1.17 15.12 3.48
N LYS A 26 -2.48 15.09 3.26
CA LYS A 26 -3.48 15.39 4.31
C LYS A 26 -3.36 14.46 5.50
N VAL A 27 -3.23 13.15 5.26
CA VAL A 27 -3.09 12.15 6.31
C VAL A 27 -1.80 12.39 7.10
N PHE A 28 -0.70 12.67 6.41
CA PHE A 28 0.59 12.95 7.07
C PHE A 28 0.53 14.15 8.01
N GLU A 29 -0.15 15.22 7.60
CA GLU A 29 -0.35 16.43 8.41
C GLU A 29 -1.24 16.19 9.64
N GLN A 30 -2.13 15.20 9.60
CA GLN A 30 -3.08 14.88 10.68
C GLN A 30 -2.63 13.74 11.59
N SER A 31 -1.61 12.98 11.20
CA SER A 31 -1.14 11.80 11.93
C SER A 31 -0.08 12.17 12.97
N HIS A 32 -0.09 11.46 14.10
CA HIS A 32 0.89 11.65 15.18
C HIS A 32 2.21 10.91 14.94
N ASN A 33 2.18 9.88 14.09
CA ASN A 33 3.35 9.09 13.74
C ASN A 33 3.20 8.44 12.36
N VAL A 34 4.32 7.94 11.82
CA VAL A 34 4.35 7.33 10.47
C VAL A 34 3.49 6.06 10.35
N LEU A 35 3.28 5.32 11.44
CA LEU A 35 2.48 4.10 11.39
C LEU A 35 0.99 4.44 11.19
N GLU A 36 0.49 5.49 11.81
CA GLU A 36 -0.87 5.98 11.55
C GLU A 36 -1.07 6.34 10.08
N VAL A 37 -0.04 6.93 9.42
CA VAL A 37 -0.09 7.20 7.98
C VAL A 37 -0.21 5.91 7.18
N ILE A 38 0.63 4.90 7.48
CA ILE A 38 0.59 3.59 6.81
C ILE A 38 -0.78 2.93 6.97
N LEU A 39 -1.34 2.95 8.18
CA LEU A 39 -2.62 2.32 8.49
C LEU A 39 -3.80 3.04 7.82
N ALA A 40 -3.77 4.37 7.74
CA ALA A 40 -4.77 5.14 6.99
C ALA A 40 -4.72 4.84 5.48
N VAL A 41 -3.52 4.71 4.92
CA VAL A 41 -3.33 4.31 3.51
C VAL A 41 -3.82 2.88 3.28
N PHE A 42 -3.52 1.97 4.19
CA PHE A 42 -4.03 0.60 4.16
C PHE A 42 -5.56 0.59 4.13
N GLN A 43 -6.21 1.28 5.04
CA GLN A 43 -7.68 1.36 5.10
C GLN A 43 -8.27 1.94 3.81
N LYS A 44 -7.65 2.99 3.27
CA LYS A 44 -8.05 3.58 1.99
C LYS A 44 -7.90 2.61 0.82
N SER A 45 -6.85 1.79 0.83
CA SER A 45 -6.63 0.75 -0.17
C SER A 45 -7.72 -0.33 -0.10
N ILE A 46 -8.12 -0.76 1.09
CA ILE A 46 -9.22 -1.72 1.28
C ILE A 46 -10.53 -1.17 0.72
N GLU A 47 -10.87 0.09 1.01
CA GLU A 47 -12.06 0.74 0.43
C GLU A 47 -12.02 0.76 -1.11
N MET A 48 -10.85 1.04 -1.67
CA MET A 48 -10.65 1.05 -3.12
C MET A 48 -10.82 -0.36 -3.72
N PHE A 49 -10.26 -1.39 -3.08
CA PHE A 49 -10.39 -2.78 -3.54
C PHE A 49 -11.85 -3.26 -3.54
N HIS A 50 -12.64 -2.88 -2.55
CA HIS A 50 -14.08 -3.17 -2.54
C HIS A 50 -14.84 -2.51 -3.70
N LYS A 51 -14.38 -1.34 -4.15
CA LYS A 51 -15.01 -0.59 -5.25
C LYS A 51 -14.50 -0.97 -6.63
N THR A 52 -13.35 -1.65 -6.69
CA THR A 52 -12.67 -1.98 -7.96
C THR A 52 -12.99 -3.41 -8.37
N ASN A 53 -13.42 -3.59 -9.62
CA ASN A 53 -13.65 -4.93 -10.15
C ASN A 53 -12.33 -5.70 -10.27
N LYS A 54 -12.31 -6.98 -9.85
CA LYS A 54 -11.15 -7.88 -9.96
C LYS A 54 -10.58 -7.90 -11.40
N ARG A 55 -11.43 -7.85 -12.40
CA ARG A 55 -11.03 -7.81 -13.83
C ARG A 55 -10.17 -6.61 -14.19
N PHE A 56 -10.27 -5.51 -13.45
CA PHE A 56 -9.41 -4.34 -13.69
C PHE A 56 -7.93 -4.69 -13.50
N PHE A 57 -7.59 -5.42 -12.45
CA PHE A 57 -6.21 -5.83 -12.16
C PHE A 57 -5.67 -6.86 -13.18
N GLU A 58 -6.55 -7.69 -13.72
CA GLU A 58 -6.21 -8.63 -14.80
C GLU A 58 -6.03 -7.90 -16.13
N ASP A 59 -6.91 -6.95 -16.42
CA ASP A 59 -6.93 -6.24 -17.70
C ASP A 59 -5.80 -5.19 -17.80
N ILE A 60 -5.34 -4.59 -16.71
CA ILE A 60 -4.28 -3.58 -16.75
C ILE A 60 -2.96 -4.15 -17.31
N LYS A 61 -2.71 -5.44 -17.12
CA LYS A 61 -1.55 -6.15 -17.68
C LYS A 61 -1.57 -6.22 -19.21
N LYS A 62 -2.73 -6.10 -19.84
CA LYS A 62 -2.90 -6.06 -21.30
C LYS A 62 -2.43 -4.71 -21.89
N TYR A 63 -2.11 -3.73 -21.06
CA TYR A 63 -1.64 -2.40 -21.41
C TYR A 63 -0.22 -2.15 -20.89
N PRO A 64 0.82 -2.68 -21.57
CA PRO A 64 2.20 -2.69 -21.05
C PRO A 64 2.76 -1.31 -20.72
N LYS A 65 2.42 -0.28 -21.50
CA LYS A 65 2.89 1.09 -21.26
C LYS A 65 2.35 1.65 -19.95
N VAL A 66 1.08 1.37 -19.64
CA VAL A 66 0.42 1.80 -18.41
C VAL A 66 0.98 1.02 -17.22
N TYR A 67 1.13 -0.29 -17.36
CA TYR A 67 1.68 -1.17 -16.34
C TYR A 67 3.12 -0.75 -15.97
N ASN A 68 3.97 -0.52 -16.97
CA ASN A 68 5.35 -0.07 -16.78
C ASN A 68 5.42 1.31 -16.11
N MET A 69 4.55 2.25 -16.50
CA MET A 69 4.47 3.57 -15.87
C MET A 69 4.15 3.46 -14.37
N MET A 70 3.25 2.57 -13.98
CA MET A 70 2.93 2.32 -12.56
C MET A 70 4.13 1.74 -11.81
N LYS A 71 4.87 0.83 -12.45
CA LYS A 71 6.06 0.19 -11.88
C LYS A 71 7.21 1.20 -11.71
N GLU A 72 7.55 1.96 -12.73
CA GLU A 72 8.60 2.99 -12.71
C GLU A 72 8.36 4.05 -11.63
N ARG A 73 7.12 4.48 -11.44
CA ARG A 73 6.79 5.42 -10.38
C ARG A 73 7.02 4.84 -8.98
N SER A 74 6.68 3.57 -8.78
CA SER A 74 6.97 2.87 -7.52
C SER A 74 8.47 2.80 -7.22
N GLU A 75 9.32 2.79 -8.24
CA GLU A 75 10.78 2.79 -8.11
C GLU A 75 11.35 4.18 -7.82
N SER A 76 10.80 5.23 -8.45
CA SER A 76 11.28 6.61 -8.30
C SER A 76 11.04 7.21 -6.91
N ASP A 77 10.10 6.68 -6.15
CA ASP A 77 9.77 7.15 -4.80
C ASP A 77 10.62 6.51 -3.68
N SER A 78 11.69 5.79 -4.02
CA SER A 78 12.50 5.02 -3.05
C SER A 78 13.17 5.90 -1.98
N GLU A 79 13.68 7.09 -2.33
CA GLU A 79 14.31 8.01 -1.39
C GLU A 79 13.31 8.58 -0.38
N LYS A 80 12.12 8.97 -0.85
CA LYS A 80 11.04 9.46 0.02
C LYS A 80 10.56 8.36 0.96
N THR A 81 10.43 7.14 0.44
CA THR A 81 10.05 5.98 1.24
C THR A 81 11.09 5.70 2.33
N MET A 82 12.38 5.79 1.99
CA MET A 82 13.45 5.60 2.97
C MET A 82 13.42 6.68 4.05
N SER A 83 13.30 7.96 3.67
CA SER A 83 13.18 9.07 4.63
C SER A 83 11.97 8.90 5.56
N PHE A 84 10.86 8.39 5.04
CA PHE A 84 9.67 8.09 5.82
C PHE A 84 9.90 6.97 6.85
N PHE A 85 10.61 5.90 6.49
CA PHE A 85 10.97 4.84 7.44
C PHE A 85 11.94 5.34 8.51
N MET A 86 12.93 6.17 8.14
CA MET A 86 13.87 6.74 9.09
C MET A 86 13.19 7.68 10.10
N LEU A 87 12.18 8.45 9.65
CA LEU A 87 11.34 9.22 10.57
C LEU A 87 10.62 8.30 11.58
N GLY A 88 10.15 7.13 11.15
CA GLY A 88 9.54 6.14 12.04
C GLY A 88 10.51 5.56 13.07
N VAL A 89 11.79 5.41 12.71
CA VAL A 89 12.85 5.04 13.67
C VAL A 89 13.07 6.16 14.69
N GLU A 90 13.17 7.41 14.25
CA GLU A 90 13.31 8.58 15.13
C GLU A 90 12.13 8.73 16.09
N GLN A 91 10.91 8.43 15.66
CA GLN A 91 9.70 8.42 16.48
C GLN A 91 9.64 7.22 17.45
N GLY A 92 10.57 6.27 17.36
CA GLY A 92 10.59 5.05 18.16
C GLY A 92 9.47 4.06 17.78
N ILE A 93 8.88 4.19 16.60
CA ILE A 93 7.84 3.30 16.07
C ILE A 93 8.47 2.10 15.38
N PHE A 94 9.51 2.32 14.60
CA PHE A 94 10.22 1.25 13.88
C PHE A 94 11.58 0.95 14.52
N ARG A 95 12.00 -0.29 14.35
CA ARG A 95 13.28 -0.81 14.84
C ARG A 95 14.42 -0.25 13.99
N SER A 96 15.53 0.13 14.64
CA SER A 96 16.72 0.68 13.97
C SER A 96 17.63 -0.40 13.33
N ASP A 97 17.42 -1.69 13.67
CA ASP A 97 18.20 -2.82 13.16
C ASP A 97 17.63 -3.41 11.87
N VAL A 98 16.60 -2.81 11.29
CA VAL A 98 15.93 -3.26 10.07
C VAL A 98 16.56 -2.62 8.83
N ASN A 99 16.85 -3.43 7.81
CA ASN A 99 17.20 -2.92 6.48
C ASN A 99 15.93 -2.61 5.69
N PHE A 100 15.46 -1.36 5.78
CA PHE A 100 14.22 -0.92 5.13
C PHE A 100 14.26 -0.97 3.60
N ALA A 101 15.44 -0.88 2.97
CA ALA A 101 15.57 -1.02 1.53
C ALA A 101 15.20 -2.45 1.10
N ILE A 102 15.67 -3.46 1.82
CA ILE A 102 15.32 -4.86 1.58
C ILE A 102 13.85 -5.11 1.89
N VAL A 103 13.35 -4.63 3.03
CA VAL A 103 11.93 -4.79 3.41
C VAL A 103 11.02 -4.19 2.36
N ASN A 104 11.30 -2.97 1.90
CA ASN A 104 10.51 -2.31 0.87
C ASN A 104 10.51 -3.09 -0.45
N LEU A 105 11.67 -3.64 -0.86
CA LEU A 105 11.76 -4.50 -2.03
C LEU A 105 10.90 -5.76 -1.86
N LEU A 106 11.03 -6.46 -0.74
CA LEU A 106 10.26 -7.68 -0.48
C LEU A 106 8.75 -7.44 -0.44
N VAL A 107 8.30 -6.34 0.16
CA VAL A 107 6.88 -5.96 0.17
C VAL A 107 6.38 -5.73 -1.25
N ARG A 108 7.15 -5.05 -2.09
CA ARG A 108 6.79 -4.83 -3.51
C ARG A 108 6.68 -6.14 -4.29
N GLU A 109 7.67 -7.03 -4.14
CA GLU A 109 7.65 -8.35 -4.79
C GLU A 109 6.44 -9.19 -4.33
N GLN A 110 6.04 -9.10 -3.07
CA GLN A 110 4.85 -9.79 -2.60
C GLN A 110 3.54 -9.24 -3.17
N PHE A 111 3.47 -7.95 -3.47
CA PHE A 111 2.33 -7.40 -4.21
C PHE A 111 2.29 -7.90 -5.66
N ASP A 112 3.45 -8.09 -6.30
CA ASP A 112 3.50 -8.72 -7.62
C ASP A 112 3.03 -10.19 -7.56
N VAL A 113 3.40 -10.93 -6.51
CA VAL A 113 2.88 -12.29 -6.26
C VAL A 113 1.35 -12.26 -6.10
N LEU A 114 0.81 -11.33 -5.31
CA LEU A 114 -0.63 -11.17 -5.10
C LEU A 114 -1.40 -10.94 -6.42
N LEU A 115 -0.80 -10.22 -7.35
CA LEU A 115 -1.41 -9.91 -8.65
C LEU A 115 -1.23 -11.03 -9.69
N ASN A 116 -0.24 -11.93 -9.52
CA ASN A 116 0.22 -12.84 -10.57
C ASN A 116 0.10 -14.33 -10.22
N THR A 117 -0.35 -14.68 -9.02
CA THR A 117 -0.45 -16.09 -8.58
C THR A 117 -1.90 -16.50 -8.31
N ASP A 118 -2.09 -17.83 -8.19
CA ASP A 118 -3.37 -18.44 -7.87
C ASP A 118 -3.78 -18.32 -6.40
N VAL A 119 -2.98 -17.63 -5.55
CA VAL A 119 -3.27 -17.44 -4.13
C VAL A 119 -4.67 -16.83 -3.92
N CYS A 120 -5.05 -15.88 -4.78
CA CYS A 120 -6.37 -15.26 -4.73
C CYS A 120 -7.52 -16.14 -5.27
N ASN A 121 -7.24 -17.36 -5.74
CA ASN A 121 -8.27 -18.35 -6.02
C ASN A 121 -8.70 -19.11 -4.76
N GLU A 122 -7.79 -19.26 -3.78
CA GLU A 122 -8.05 -19.93 -2.51
C GLU A 122 -8.48 -18.95 -1.40
N TYR A 123 -7.89 -17.75 -1.40
CA TYR A 123 -8.12 -16.70 -0.39
C TYR A 123 -8.59 -15.42 -1.04
N SER A 124 -9.38 -14.62 -0.35
CA SER A 124 -9.77 -13.31 -0.86
C SER A 124 -8.55 -12.40 -0.98
N PHE A 125 -8.56 -11.50 -1.98
CA PHE A 125 -7.50 -10.51 -2.19
C PHE A 125 -7.23 -9.69 -0.91
N ILE A 126 -8.28 -9.34 -0.19
CA ILE A 126 -8.19 -8.55 1.05
C ILE A 126 -7.48 -9.33 2.15
N GLU A 127 -7.80 -10.62 2.35
CA GLU A 127 -7.14 -11.45 3.36
C GLU A 127 -5.64 -11.60 3.10
N VAL A 128 -5.25 -11.79 1.84
CA VAL A 128 -3.83 -11.88 1.47
C VAL A 128 -3.14 -10.54 1.67
N TYR A 129 -3.77 -9.44 1.26
CA TYR A 129 -3.24 -8.09 1.46
C TYR A 129 -3.05 -7.74 2.94
N GLU A 130 -4.05 -8.02 3.78
CA GLU A 130 -3.97 -7.86 5.24
C GLU A 130 -2.82 -8.67 5.83
N SER A 131 -2.69 -9.93 5.43
CA SER A 131 -1.65 -10.82 5.92
C SER A 131 -0.26 -10.32 5.60
N ILE A 132 -0.04 -9.83 4.37
CA ILE A 132 1.22 -9.20 3.97
C ILE A 132 1.49 -7.97 4.83
N MET A 133 0.57 -7.01 4.84
CA MET A 133 0.76 -5.73 5.49
C MET A 133 1.00 -5.86 7.00
N PHE A 134 0.16 -6.61 7.70
CA PHE A 134 0.27 -6.74 9.15
C PHE A 134 1.50 -7.53 9.57
N THR A 135 1.93 -8.54 8.80
CA THR A 135 3.15 -9.30 9.08
C THR A 135 4.38 -8.41 8.95
N TYR A 136 4.48 -7.61 7.88
CA TYR A 136 5.62 -6.71 7.69
C TYR A 136 5.65 -5.59 8.71
N ILE A 137 4.52 -4.93 8.96
CA ILE A 137 4.44 -3.84 9.95
C ILE A 137 4.84 -4.38 11.33
N ARG A 138 4.31 -5.54 11.72
CA ARG A 138 4.67 -6.17 13.01
C ARG A 138 6.16 -6.49 13.09
N GLY A 139 6.74 -7.02 12.02
CA GLY A 139 8.17 -7.39 11.94
C GLY A 139 9.13 -6.21 12.06
N ILE A 140 8.76 -5.04 11.55
CA ILE A 140 9.59 -3.83 11.59
C ILE A 140 9.32 -2.93 12.80
N SER A 141 8.28 -3.21 13.58
CA SER A 141 7.84 -2.37 14.70
C SER A 141 8.63 -2.66 15.97
N THR A 142 8.81 -1.60 16.78
CA THR A 142 9.14 -1.71 18.21
C THR A 142 7.89 -2.17 18.98
N GLU A 143 8.02 -2.37 20.31
CA GLU A 143 6.85 -2.62 21.18
C GLU A 143 5.82 -1.48 21.10
N LYS A 144 6.29 -0.23 21.03
CA LYS A 144 5.42 0.94 20.84
C LYS A 144 4.67 0.89 19.51
N GLY A 145 5.36 0.58 18.41
CA GLY A 145 4.75 0.43 17.10
C GLY A 145 3.79 -0.76 17.03
N ALA A 146 4.17 -1.90 17.61
CA ALA A 146 3.31 -3.09 17.68
C ALA A 146 2.00 -2.80 18.42
N LYS A 147 2.03 -2.03 19.50
CA LYS A 147 0.81 -1.63 20.21
C LYS A 147 -0.11 -0.79 19.34
N VAL A 148 0.41 0.20 18.64
CA VAL A 148 -0.38 1.02 17.68
C VAL A 148 -1.03 0.13 16.62
N LEU A 149 -0.29 -0.85 16.10
CA LEU A 149 -0.83 -1.80 15.13
C LEU A 149 -1.96 -2.66 15.71
N GLU A 150 -1.79 -3.23 16.91
CA GLU A 150 -2.80 -4.10 17.53
C GLU A 150 -4.08 -3.33 17.89
N ASP A 151 -3.95 -2.09 18.36
CA ASP A 151 -5.09 -1.21 18.62
C ASP A 151 -5.88 -0.95 17.33
N PHE A 152 -5.16 -0.65 16.24
CA PHE A 152 -5.78 -0.49 14.92
C PHE A 152 -6.47 -1.77 14.43
N ILE A 153 -5.79 -2.93 14.49
CA ILE A 153 -6.37 -4.21 14.02
C ILE A 153 -7.65 -4.53 14.80
N SER A 154 -7.66 -4.26 16.09
CA SER A 154 -8.81 -4.51 16.96
C SER A 154 -10.01 -3.64 16.55
N GLU A 155 -9.79 -2.37 16.28
CA GLU A 155 -10.82 -1.46 15.80
C GLU A 155 -11.28 -1.80 14.38
N TYR A 156 -10.36 -2.05 13.49
CA TYR A 156 -10.62 -2.40 12.08
C TYR A 156 -11.49 -3.66 11.96
N ARG A 157 -11.18 -4.71 12.77
CA ARG A 157 -11.97 -5.96 12.78
C ARG A 157 -13.36 -5.76 13.35
N ARG A 158 -13.50 -4.90 14.36
CA ARG A 158 -14.82 -4.58 14.95
C ARG A 158 -15.74 -3.95 13.92
N ASN A 159 -15.22 -2.98 13.16
CA ASN A 159 -16.00 -2.26 12.14
C ASN A 159 -16.33 -3.12 10.90
N ARG A 160 -15.72 -4.30 10.75
CA ARG A 160 -16.08 -5.26 9.68
C ARG A 160 -17.19 -6.24 10.04
N ILE A 161 -17.51 -6.37 11.32
CA ILE A 161 -18.53 -7.29 11.81
C ILE A 161 -19.92 -6.62 11.81
N GLU A 162 -19.97 -5.29 11.72
CA GLU A 162 -21.21 -4.52 11.54
C GLU A 162 -21.53 -4.33 10.05
#